data_c8b09a343673ff896c518726c9b16109
#
_entry.id   c8b09a343673ff896c518726c9b16109
#
_cell.length_a   1.000
_cell.length_b   1.000
_cell.length_c   1.000
_cell.angle_alpha   90.00
_cell.angle_beta   90.00
_cell.angle_gamma   90.00
#
_symmetry.space_group_name_H-M   'P 1'
#
loop_
_entity.id
_entity.type
_entity.pdbx_description
1 polymer ?
#
loop_
_entity_poly.entity_id
_entity_poly.type
_entity_poly.pdbx_seq_one_letter_code
_entity_poly.pdbx_strand_id
1 'polypeptide(L)'
;FFHLKYQFAQMPMSLAALKRVNSIFEMESQEDQNEEAAEFSGNEIVFSDVSFGYNQSRVLSDISFTIGSNENVLIEGRTGCGKSTILHLIAGLYVPDCGKILIGGKEIREFNRRKYVENVFYISQFYPIIEDTLLNNLVRFYDNYEKQSVELALKITHMDQWMEETKIGLEDTIKPEDFTVNEAQILAWTAALIAKPRILLVDEFDASIDDKILTTIDTLLEKEFTDSTIIMVSHKNRSALKFHKKIHMEESRIQVETC
;
A
#
# COMPACT_ATOMS: atom_id res chain seq x y z
N PHE A 1 -11.65 39.91 -15.52
CA PHE A 1 -12.20 39.93 -14.16
C PHE A 1 -12.66 38.54 -13.70
N PHE A 2 -13.25 37.70 -14.56
CA PHE A 2 -13.68 36.32 -14.19
C PHE A 2 -12.52 35.37 -13.95
N HIS A 3 -11.42 35.46 -14.73
CA HIS A 3 -10.24 34.60 -14.58
C HIS A 3 -9.50 34.84 -13.25
N LEU A 4 -9.42 36.06 -12.76
CA LEU A 4 -8.79 36.39 -11.49
C LEU A 4 -9.58 35.80 -10.29
N LYS A 5 -10.91 35.85 -10.33
CA LYS A 5 -11.75 35.27 -9.26
C LYS A 5 -11.61 33.74 -9.17
N TYR A 6 -11.43 33.06 -10.33
CA TYR A 6 -11.23 31.61 -10.35
C TYR A 6 -9.87 31.20 -9.77
N GLN A 7 -8.82 31.97 -10.06
CA GLN A 7 -7.49 31.73 -9.47
C GLN A 7 -7.47 31.99 -7.96
N PHE A 8 -8.17 33.02 -7.46
CA PHE A 8 -8.29 33.28 -6.03
C PHE A 8 -9.12 32.20 -5.30
N ALA A 9 -10.08 31.56 -5.95
CA ALA A 9 -10.86 30.48 -5.35
C ALA A 9 -10.05 29.16 -5.20
N GLN A 10 -9.01 28.96 -6.01
CA GLN A 10 -8.13 27.77 -5.92
C GLN A 10 -6.94 27.97 -4.95
N MET A 11 -6.64 29.20 -4.55
CA MET A 11 -5.54 29.50 -3.61
C MET A 11 -5.62 28.74 -2.27
N PRO A 12 -6.79 28.56 -1.63
CA PRO A 12 -6.88 27.78 -0.40
C PRO A 12 -6.53 26.30 -0.57
N MET A 13 -6.84 25.70 -1.74
CA MET A 13 -6.52 24.30 -2.02
C MET A 13 -5.03 24.09 -2.27
N SER A 14 -4.39 25.02 -3.00
CA SER A 14 -2.93 24.96 -3.23
C SER A 14 -2.13 25.25 -1.97
N LEU A 15 -2.60 26.13 -1.08
CA LEU A 15 -1.99 26.38 0.23
C LEU A 15 -2.17 25.19 1.20
N ALA A 16 -3.30 24.49 1.12
CA ALA A 16 -3.52 23.26 1.90
C ALA A 16 -2.62 22.10 1.40
N ALA A 17 -2.43 22.00 0.08
CA ALA A 17 -1.49 21.05 -0.52
C ALA A 17 -0.03 21.36 -0.14
N LEU A 18 0.38 22.65 -0.20
CA LEU A 18 1.70 23.09 0.24
C LEU A 18 1.95 22.85 1.75
N LYS A 19 0.94 23.06 2.59
CA LYS A 19 1.05 22.75 4.03
C LYS A 19 1.19 21.24 4.27
N ARG A 20 0.52 20.38 3.49
CA ARG A 20 0.69 18.93 3.55
C ARG A 20 2.08 18.50 3.09
N VAL A 21 2.58 19.08 2.00
CA VAL A 21 3.95 18.83 1.52
C VAL A 21 4.97 19.29 2.56
N ASN A 22 4.84 20.49 3.13
CA ASN A 22 5.74 20.96 4.19
C ASN A 22 5.65 20.10 5.45
N SER A 23 4.47 19.65 5.86
CA SER A 23 4.37 18.75 7.03
C SER A 23 5.04 17.40 6.78
N ILE A 24 5.05 16.91 5.54
CA ILE A 24 5.80 15.70 5.16
C ILE A 24 7.31 15.96 5.26
N PHE A 25 7.81 17.09 4.76
CA PHE A 25 9.22 17.47 4.87
C PHE A 25 9.67 17.75 6.32
N GLU A 26 8.79 18.34 7.14
CA GLU A 26 9.06 18.55 8.55
C GLU A 26 9.07 17.23 9.36
N MET A 27 8.29 16.24 8.95
CA MET A 27 8.34 14.88 9.52
C MET A 27 9.61 14.15 9.11
N GLU A 28 10.06 14.23 7.85
CA GLU A 28 11.32 13.63 7.38
C GLU A 28 12.54 14.17 8.13
N SER A 29 12.56 15.47 8.50
CA SER A 29 13.70 16.06 9.19
C SER A 29 13.82 15.71 10.67
N GLN A 30 12.79 15.16 11.31
CA GLN A 30 12.81 14.75 12.72
C GLN A 30 13.03 13.25 12.93
N GLU A 31 12.69 12.41 11.96
CA GLU A 31 12.70 10.94 12.11
C GLU A 31 14.02 10.27 11.70
N ASP A 32 14.82 10.89 10.84
CA ASP A 32 16.12 10.33 10.38
C ASP A 32 17.23 10.34 11.45
N GLN A 33 16.99 10.92 12.63
CA GLN A 33 17.99 11.04 13.70
C GLN A 33 17.91 9.95 14.78
N ASN A 34 16.95 9.03 14.70
CA ASN A 34 16.83 7.97 15.69
C ASN A 34 17.78 6.79 15.34
N GLU A 35 19.03 6.86 15.81
CA GLU A 35 20.00 5.75 15.71
C GLU A 35 19.55 4.46 16.45
N GLU A 36 18.58 4.57 17.37
CA GLU A 36 17.97 3.46 18.12
C GLU A 36 16.65 2.97 17.51
N ALA A 37 16.40 3.22 16.22
CA ALA A 37 15.17 2.80 15.59
C ALA A 37 14.96 1.28 15.69
N ALA A 38 13.72 0.87 15.97
CA ALA A 38 13.34 -0.50 16.12
C ALA A 38 13.64 -1.34 14.85
N GLU A 39 14.23 -2.50 15.03
CA GLU A 39 14.34 -3.48 13.94
C GLU A 39 12.99 -4.15 13.67
N PHE A 40 12.74 -4.49 12.41
CA PHE A 40 11.52 -5.19 11.99
C PHE A 40 11.64 -6.67 12.38
N SER A 41 11.18 -7.03 13.61
CA SER A 41 11.38 -8.35 14.21
C SER A 41 10.27 -9.36 13.92
N GLY A 42 9.16 -8.93 13.33
CA GLY A 42 8.01 -9.78 13.01
C GLY A 42 7.00 -9.03 12.14
N ASN A 43 6.03 -9.76 11.60
CA ASN A 43 4.96 -9.24 10.72
C ASN A 43 3.56 -9.51 11.29
N GLU A 44 3.44 -9.83 12.58
CA GLU A 44 2.17 -9.82 13.31
C GLU A 44 1.67 -8.38 13.46
N ILE A 45 0.38 -8.17 13.30
CA ILE A 45 -0.26 -6.85 13.41
C ILE A 45 -1.33 -6.91 14.49
N VAL A 46 -1.25 -6.01 15.48
CA VAL A 46 -2.20 -5.93 16.59
C VAL A 46 -2.81 -4.54 16.63
N PHE A 47 -4.14 -4.48 16.53
CA PHE A 47 -4.93 -3.28 16.82
C PHE A 47 -5.50 -3.41 18.23
N SER A 48 -5.30 -2.40 19.07
CA SER A 48 -5.81 -2.33 20.44
C SER A 48 -6.57 -1.03 20.65
N ASP A 49 -7.89 -1.12 20.74
CA ASP A 49 -8.84 -0.02 21.00
C ASP A 49 -8.63 1.18 20.07
N VAL A 50 -8.36 0.90 18.80
CA VAL A 50 -8.01 1.91 17.80
C VAL A 50 -9.25 2.67 17.37
N SER A 51 -9.19 3.98 17.50
CA SER A 51 -10.17 4.92 16.95
C SER A 51 -9.47 5.92 16.04
N PHE A 52 -10.11 6.25 14.92
CA PHE A 52 -9.56 7.19 13.93
C PHE A 52 -10.66 7.89 13.14
N GLY A 53 -10.41 9.15 12.75
CA GLY A 53 -11.27 9.92 11.86
C GLY A 53 -10.51 10.88 10.96
N TYR A 54 -11.09 11.15 9.78
CA TYR A 54 -10.59 12.22 8.90
C TYR A 54 -11.23 13.54 9.28
N ASN A 55 -10.44 14.54 9.64
CA ASN A 55 -10.89 15.84 10.13
C ASN A 55 -11.79 15.68 11.39
N GLN A 56 -13.11 15.91 11.27
CA GLN A 56 -14.08 15.75 12.38
C GLN A 56 -14.99 14.53 12.20
N SER A 57 -14.79 13.74 11.14
CA SER A 57 -15.64 12.59 10.84
C SER A 57 -14.97 11.30 11.30
N ARG A 58 -15.50 10.69 12.36
CA ARG A 58 -15.01 9.40 12.88
C ARG A 58 -15.32 8.28 11.90
N VAL A 59 -14.31 7.46 11.59
CA VAL A 59 -14.39 6.34 10.64
C VAL A 59 -14.23 5.01 11.37
N LEU A 60 -13.30 4.92 12.32
CA LEU A 60 -13.06 3.73 13.13
C LEU A 60 -13.32 4.05 14.60
N SER A 61 -13.97 3.14 15.34
CA SER A 61 -14.31 3.31 16.77
C SER A 61 -13.97 2.05 17.54
N ASP A 62 -13.01 2.17 18.45
CA ASP A 62 -12.60 1.15 19.43
C ASP A 62 -12.37 -0.24 18.82
N ILE A 63 -11.60 -0.26 17.70
CA ILE A 63 -11.33 -1.47 16.94
C ILE A 63 -10.16 -2.23 17.56
N SER A 64 -10.39 -3.52 17.86
CA SER A 64 -9.36 -4.43 18.38
C SER A 64 -9.39 -5.75 17.63
N PHE A 65 -8.27 -6.14 17.04
CA PHE A 65 -8.07 -7.44 16.39
C PHE A 65 -6.59 -7.72 16.20
N THR A 66 -6.27 -8.98 15.88
CA THR A 66 -4.90 -9.42 15.59
C THR A 66 -4.86 -10.16 14.26
N ILE A 67 -3.83 -9.87 13.47
CA ILE A 67 -3.43 -10.61 12.28
C ILE A 67 -2.09 -11.27 12.60
N GLY A 68 -2.04 -12.58 12.48
CA GLY A 68 -0.80 -13.35 12.73
C GLY A 68 0.23 -13.15 11.61
N SER A 69 1.47 -13.49 11.91
CA SER A 69 2.55 -13.49 10.90
C SER A 69 2.24 -14.48 9.77
N ASN A 70 2.45 -14.05 8.52
CA ASN A 70 2.23 -14.83 7.30
C ASN A 70 0.76 -15.26 7.10
N GLU A 71 -0.18 -14.56 7.72
CA GLU A 71 -1.60 -14.76 7.44
C GLU A 71 -2.05 -13.95 6.20
N ASN A 72 -2.91 -14.58 5.41
CA ASN A 72 -3.67 -13.91 4.34
C ASN A 72 -5.03 -13.50 4.90
N VAL A 73 -5.32 -12.22 4.93
CA VAL A 73 -6.53 -11.66 5.52
C VAL A 73 -7.30 -10.87 4.48
N LEU A 74 -8.60 -11.14 4.38
CA LEU A 74 -9.52 -10.38 3.54
C LEU A 74 -10.36 -9.45 4.42
N ILE A 75 -10.39 -8.16 4.08
CA ILE A 75 -11.27 -7.16 4.69
C ILE A 75 -12.44 -6.92 3.76
N GLU A 76 -13.64 -7.23 4.22
CA GLU A 76 -14.89 -7.07 3.49
C GLU A 76 -15.82 -6.08 4.19
N GLY A 77 -16.74 -5.48 3.45
CA GLY A 77 -17.72 -4.54 3.98
C GLY A 77 -18.17 -3.52 2.95
N ARG A 78 -19.15 -2.70 3.29
CA ARG A 78 -19.71 -1.69 2.40
C ARG A 78 -18.66 -0.62 2.05
N THR A 79 -18.84 0.02 0.89
CA THR A 79 -18.01 1.17 0.51
C THR A 79 -18.14 2.27 1.58
N GLY A 80 -17.01 2.86 1.99
CA GLY A 80 -16.98 3.92 2.99
C GLY A 80 -17.02 3.47 4.46
N CYS A 81 -17.04 2.16 4.77
CA CYS A 81 -17.03 1.69 6.16
C CYS A 81 -15.65 1.72 6.85
N GLY A 82 -14.57 2.13 6.14
CA GLY A 82 -13.24 2.30 6.73
C GLY A 82 -12.21 1.22 6.36
N LYS A 83 -12.47 0.34 5.38
CA LYS A 83 -11.53 -0.71 4.96
C LYS A 83 -10.15 -0.16 4.56
N SER A 84 -10.12 0.77 3.61
CA SER A 84 -8.88 1.43 3.18
C SER A 84 -8.22 2.22 4.32
N THR A 85 -9.01 2.71 5.30
CA THR A 85 -8.49 3.40 6.47
C THR A 85 -7.65 2.47 7.34
N ILE A 86 -8.05 1.19 7.51
CA ILE A 86 -7.23 0.19 8.20
C ILE A 86 -5.89 0.02 7.47
N LEU A 87 -5.92 -0.14 6.13
CA LEU A 87 -4.68 -0.26 5.34
C LEU A 87 -3.80 0.99 5.45
N HIS A 88 -4.40 2.19 5.41
CA HIS A 88 -3.67 3.44 5.56
C HIS A 88 -2.99 3.58 6.93
N LEU A 89 -3.65 3.13 7.99
CA LEU A 89 -3.07 3.12 9.34
C LEU A 89 -1.91 2.12 9.43
N ILE A 90 -2.06 0.91 8.87
CA ILE A 90 -0.96 -0.07 8.81
C ILE A 90 0.18 0.44 7.91
N ALA A 91 -0.10 1.11 6.79
CA ALA A 91 0.93 1.72 5.95
C ALA A 91 1.65 2.90 6.63
N GLY A 92 1.21 3.31 7.83
CA GLY A 92 1.77 4.46 8.54
C GLY A 92 1.53 5.80 7.84
N LEU A 93 0.50 5.88 6.98
CA LEU A 93 0.08 7.12 6.32
C LEU A 93 -0.69 8.05 7.28
N TYR A 94 -1.28 7.48 8.32
CA TYR A 94 -1.98 8.19 9.39
C TYR A 94 -1.64 7.58 10.75
N VAL A 95 -1.80 8.39 11.78
CA VAL A 95 -1.67 7.97 13.19
C VAL A 95 -3.07 7.85 13.79
N PRO A 96 -3.39 6.80 14.55
CA PRO A 96 -4.68 6.68 15.21
C PRO A 96 -4.91 7.80 16.24
N ASP A 97 -6.16 8.27 16.38
CA ASP A 97 -6.53 9.28 17.39
C ASP A 97 -6.47 8.70 18.81
N CYS A 98 -6.84 7.41 18.96
CA CYS A 98 -6.79 6.66 20.21
C CYS A 98 -6.38 5.22 19.92
N GLY A 99 -5.91 4.53 20.98
CA GLY A 99 -5.45 3.14 20.87
C GLY A 99 -4.05 3.01 20.30
N LYS A 100 -3.66 1.80 19.94
CA LYS A 100 -2.32 1.47 19.45
C LYS A 100 -2.37 0.45 18.32
N ILE A 101 -1.43 0.61 17.39
CA ILE A 101 -1.16 -0.38 16.34
C ILE A 101 0.27 -0.87 16.51
N LEU A 102 0.42 -2.17 16.74
CA LEU A 102 1.72 -2.80 16.91
C LEU A 102 2.01 -3.68 15.70
N ILE A 103 3.27 -3.66 15.24
CA ILE A 103 3.80 -4.55 14.22
C ILE A 103 5.01 -5.26 14.82
N GLY A 104 4.97 -6.59 14.88
CA GLY A 104 6.00 -7.37 15.57
C GLY A 104 6.19 -6.93 17.02
N GLY A 105 5.12 -6.48 17.69
CA GLY A 105 5.12 -6.04 19.08
C GLY A 105 5.56 -4.58 19.31
N LYS A 106 5.84 -3.80 18.26
CA LYS A 106 6.31 -2.39 18.35
C LYS A 106 5.35 -1.43 17.67
N GLU A 107 5.21 -0.22 18.17
CA GLU A 107 4.40 0.81 17.52
C GLU A 107 5.06 1.28 16.21
N ILE A 108 4.23 1.65 15.21
CA ILE A 108 4.74 2.07 13.88
C ILE A 108 5.72 3.25 13.99
N ARG A 109 5.49 4.17 14.92
CA ARG A 109 6.35 5.34 15.17
C ARG A 109 7.73 5.01 15.78
N GLU A 110 7.94 3.79 16.27
CA GLU A 110 9.23 3.33 16.80
C GLU A 110 10.19 2.89 15.70
N PHE A 111 9.68 2.63 14.51
CA PHE A 111 10.48 2.26 13.35
C PHE A 111 11.07 3.49 12.64
N ASN A 112 12.29 3.34 12.13
CA ASN A 112 12.79 4.27 11.13
C ASN A 112 11.88 4.22 9.90
N ARG A 113 11.47 5.38 9.38
CA ARG A 113 10.52 5.47 8.26
C ARG A 113 10.98 4.70 7.03
N ARG A 114 12.26 4.81 6.67
CA ARG A 114 12.82 4.10 5.53
C ARG A 114 12.74 2.58 5.71
N LYS A 115 13.21 2.07 6.87
CA LYS A 115 13.13 0.64 7.19
C LYS A 115 11.67 0.15 7.24
N TYR A 116 10.74 1.00 7.64
CA TYR A 116 9.33 0.66 7.65
C TYR A 116 8.80 0.44 6.24
N VAL A 117 9.03 1.38 5.31
CA VAL A 117 8.55 1.28 3.92
C VAL A 117 9.27 0.19 3.12
N GLU A 118 10.47 -0.22 3.52
CA GLU A 118 11.17 -1.40 2.96
C GLU A 118 10.47 -2.73 3.32
N ASN A 119 9.71 -2.76 4.42
CA ASN A 119 9.06 -3.97 4.91
C ASN A 119 7.54 -3.97 4.70
N VAL A 120 6.93 -2.82 4.46
CA VAL A 120 5.47 -2.67 4.28
C VAL A 120 5.20 -2.07 2.91
N PHE A 121 4.65 -2.85 2.00
CA PHE A 121 4.33 -2.41 0.65
C PHE A 121 2.82 -2.23 0.48
N TYR A 122 2.41 -1.09 -0.09
CA TYR A 122 1.01 -0.75 -0.29
C TYR A 122 0.68 -0.62 -1.77
N ILE A 123 -0.15 -1.53 -2.28
CA ILE A 123 -0.74 -1.45 -3.61
C ILE A 123 -2.10 -0.79 -3.47
N SER A 124 -2.19 0.47 -3.91
CA SER A 124 -3.44 1.22 -3.93
C SER A 124 -4.25 0.94 -5.21
N GLN A 125 -5.53 1.27 -5.18
CA GLN A 125 -6.43 1.18 -6.34
C GLN A 125 -5.86 1.89 -7.57
N PHE A 126 -5.21 3.05 -7.35
CA PHE A 126 -4.49 3.80 -8.38
C PHE A 126 -3.03 3.87 -7.96
N TYR A 127 -2.20 3.03 -8.57
CA TYR A 127 -0.76 3.03 -8.25
C TYR A 127 -0.08 4.28 -8.84
N PRO A 128 0.61 5.08 -8.02
CA PRO A 128 1.21 6.32 -8.47
C PRO A 128 2.48 6.04 -9.30
N ILE A 129 2.50 6.53 -10.53
CA ILE A 129 3.69 6.53 -11.39
C ILE A 129 4.34 7.91 -11.28
N ILE A 130 5.64 7.95 -11.06
CA ILE A 130 6.43 9.19 -10.98
C ILE A 130 7.14 9.37 -12.31
N GLU A 131 7.24 10.61 -12.79
CA GLU A 131 8.05 10.96 -13.96
C GLU A 131 9.54 10.75 -13.64
N ASP A 132 10.03 9.53 -13.86
CA ASP A 132 11.37 9.04 -13.60
C ASP A 132 11.59 7.77 -14.45
N THR A 133 12.76 7.14 -14.35
CA THR A 133 13.02 5.90 -15.10
C THR A 133 12.05 4.79 -14.67
N LEU A 134 11.80 3.83 -15.58
CA LEU A 134 11.03 2.64 -15.27
C LEU A 134 11.67 1.89 -14.09
N LEU A 135 12.99 1.76 -14.08
CA LEU A 135 13.73 1.12 -12.98
C LEU A 135 13.48 1.83 -11.65
N ASN A 136 13.59 3.16 -11.61
CA ASN A 136 13.35 3.92 -10.37
C ASN A 136 11.91 3.79 -9.87
N ASN A 137 10.93 3.66 -10.76
CA ASN A 137 9.56 3.37 -10.37
C ASN A 137 9.38 1.97 -9.79
N LEU A 138 10.16 0.98 -10.25
CA LEU A 138 10.13 -0.39 -9.74
C LEU A 138 10.84 -0.54 -8.38
N VAL A 139 11.98 0.16 -8.18
CA VAL A 139 12.83 0.00 -6.99
C VAL A 139 12.78 1.18 -6.02
N ARG A 140 11.79 2.05 -6.16
CA ARG A 140 11.63 3.37 -5.51
C ARG A 140 12.07 3.46 -4.05
N PHE A 141 11.87 2.40 -3.28
CA PHE A 141 12.14 2.38 -1.83
C PHE A 141 13.30 1.45 -1.45
N TYR A 142 14.00 0.87 -2.45
CA TYR A 142 14.99 -0.17 -2.24
C TYR A 142 16.32 0.19 -2.90
N ASP A 143 17.30 0.60 -2.11
CA ASP A 143 18.64 0.90 -2.64
C ASP A 143 19.44 -0.35 -2.98
N ASN A 144 19.15 -1.46 -2.30
CA ASN A 144 19.86 -2.72 -2.46
C ASN A 144 18.95 -3.75 -3.12
N TYR A 145 18.79 -3.66 -4.44
CA TYR A 145 18.09 -4.66 -5.25
C TYR A 145 19.09 -5.46 -6.10
N GLU A 146 18.78 -6.73 -6.28
CA GLU A 146 19.56 -7.58 -7.19
C GLU A 146 19.01 -7.46 -8.61
N LYS A 147 19.90 -7.23 -9.59
CA LYS A 147 19.49 -7.13 -11.00
C LYS A 147 18.72 -8.37 -11.48
N GLN A 148 19.12 -9.56 -11.01
CA GLN A 148 18.43 -10.80 -11.31
C GLN A 148 16.99 -10.83 -10.79
N SER A 149 16.73 -10.26 -9.60
CA SER A 149 15.38 -10.14 -9.03
C SER A 149 14.48 -9.23 -9.89
N VAL A 150 15.03 -8.14 -10.43
CA VAL A 150 14.30 -7.27 -11.37
C VAL A 150 13.95 -8.03 -12.64
N GLU A 151 14.92 -8.68 -13.27
CA GLU A 151 14.69 -9.47 -14.50
C GLU A 151 13.67 -10.60 -14.30
N LEU A 152 13.72 -11.27 -13.14
CA LEU A 152 12.76 -12.32 -12.80
C LEU A 152 11.36 -11.75 -12.61
N ALA A 153 11.22 -10.65 -11.84
CA ALA A 153 9.93 -10.01 -11.60
C ALA A 153 9.26 -9.54 -12.90
N LEU A 154 10.02 -8.92 -13.80
CA LEU A 154 9.53 -8.50 -15.13
C LEU A 154 8.95 -9.69 -15.92
N LYS A 155 9.65 -10.84 -15.94
CA LYS A 155 9.18 -12.05 -16.64
C LYS A 155 7.93 -12.65 -16.00
N ILE A 156 7.89 -12.72 -14.66
CA ILE A 156 6.75 -13.30 -13.94
C ILE A 156 5.48 -12.49 -14.18
N THR A 157 5.59 -11.17 -14.21
CA THR A 157 4.45 -10.28 -14.43
C THR A 157 4.15 -9.98 -15.90
N HIS A 158 4.96 -10.50 -16.82
CA HIS A 158 4.90 -10.18 -18.25
C HIS A 158 5.14 -8.69 -18.56
N MET A 159 5.77 -7.97 -17.67
CA MET A 159 6.16 -6.57 -17.91
C MET A 159 7.26 -6.45 -18.96
N ASP A 160 8.08 -7.50 -19.14
CA ASP A 160 9.06 -7.62 -20.22
C ASP A 160 8.41 -7.55 -21.61
N GLN A 161 7.24 -8.19 -21.79
CA GLN A 161 6.48 -8.13 -23.05
C GLN A 161 5.96 -6.70 -23.31
N TRP A 162 5.44 -6.02 -22.26
CA TRP A 162 5.03 -4.62 -22.36
C TRP A 162 6.21 -3.72 -22.76
N MET A 163 7.40 -3.94 -22.20
CA MET A 163 8.63 -3.22 -22.56
C MET A 163 9.00 -3.42 -24.03
N GLU A 164 8.88 -4.65 -24.55
CA GLU A 164 9.14 -4.96 -25.97
C GLU A 164 8.14 -4.27 -26.90
N GLU A 165 6.84 -4.28 -26.56
CA GLU A 165 5.75 -3.69 -27.36
C GLU A 165 5.84 -2.17 -27.40
N THR A 166 6.14 -1.51 -26.26
CA THR A 166 6.25 -0.05 -26.15
C THR A 166 7.63 0.48 -26.54
N LYS A 167 8.65 -0.38 -26.61
CA LYS A 167 10.07 -0.05 -26.77
C LYS A 167 10.63 0.81 -25.66
N ILE A 168 10.06 0.70 -24.45
CA ILE A 168 10.51 1.38 -23.25
C ILE A 168 11.46 0.45 -22.49
N GLY A 169 12.70 0.91 -22.26
CA GLY A 169 13.71 0.21 -21.47
C GLY A 169 13.66 0.60 -19.99
N LEU A 170 14.42 -0.12 -19.15
CA LEU A 170 14.51 0.17 -17.71
C LEU A 170 15.02 1.57 -17.39
N GLU A 171 15.92 2.09 -18.23
CA GLU A 171 16.55 3.42 -18.05
C GLU A 171 15.75 4.55 -18.71
N ASP A 172 14.65 4.23 -19.41
CA ASP A 172 13.84 5.25 -20.06
C ASP A 172 12.89 5.89 -19.04
N THR A 173 12.71 7.20 -19.15
CA THR A 173 11.77 7.97 -18.34
C THR A 173 10.35 7.64 -18.76
N ILE A 174 9.51 7.28 -17.78
CA ILE A 174 8.10 7.00 -17.95
C ILE A 174 7.24 8.08 -17.30
N LYS A 175 5.98 8.18 -17.73
CA LYS A 175 4.98 9.12 -17.22
C LYS A 175 3.66 8.39 -16.95
N PRO A 176 2.78 8.95 -16.10
CA PRO A 176 1.47 8.36 -15.83
C PRO A 176 0.64 8.09 -17.09
N GLU A 177 0.73 8.95 -18.09
CA GLU A 177 0.02 8.83 -19.37
C GLU A 177 0.50 7.69 -20.29
N ASP A 178 1.67 7.12 -20.01
CA ASP A 178 2.21 5.98 -20.76
C ASP A 178 1.54 4.65 -20.36
N PHE A 179 0.73 4.66 -19.29
CA PHE A 179 0.16 3.46 -18.70
C PHE A 179 -1.37 3.50 -18.68
N THR A 180 -1.98 2.42 -19.06
CA THR A 180 -3.37 2.12 -18.70
C THR A 180 -3.46 1.74 -17.22
N VAL A 181 -4.67 1.72 -16.66
CA VAL A 181 -4.90 1.28 -15.26
C VAL A 181 -4.37 -0.13 -15.03
N ASN A 182 -4.56 -1.04 -15.99
CA ASN A 182 -4.08 -2.42 -15.92
C ASN A 182 -2.56 -2.50 -15.90
N GLU A 183 -1.88 -1.76 -16.75
CA GLU A 183 -0.41 -1.73 -16.82
C GLU A 183 0.20 -1.10 -15.57
N ALA A 184 -0.41 -0.04 -15.03
CA ALA A 184 0.01 0.55 -13.75
C ALA A 184 -0.12 -0.44 -12.59
N GLN A 185 -1.15 -1.29 -12.59
CA GLN A 185 -1.29 -2.37 -11.61
C GLN A 185 -0.23 -3.47 -11.81
N ILE A 186 0.07 -3.87 -13.05
CA ILE A 186 1.16 -4.82 -13.31
C ILE A 186 2.50 -4.25 -12.83
N LEU A 187 2.76 -2.95 -13.06
CA LEU A 187 3.94 -2.25 -12.54
C LEU A 187 4.01 -2.33 -11.01
N ALA A 188 2.89 -2.09 -10.32
CA ALA A 188 2.81 -2.18 -8.85
C ALA A 188 3.16 -3.59 -8.34
N TRP A 189 2.62 -4.63 -8.98
CA TRP A 189 2.91 -6.03 -8.63
C TRP A 189 4.36 -6.42 -8.94
N THR A 190 4.92 -5.90 -10.04
CA THR A 190 6.35 -6.08 -10.37
C THR A 190 7.22 -5.46 -9.28
N ALA A 191 6.91 -4.22 -8.86
CA ALA A 191 7.62 -3.57 -7.77
C ALA A 191 7.49 -4.33 -6.44
N ALA A 192 6.30 -4.85 -6.10
CA ALA A 192 6.09 -5.66 -4.91
C ALA A 192 6.92 -6.97 -4.93
N LEU A 193 7.05 -7.62 -6.10
CA LEU A 193 7.88 -8.82 -6.27
C LEU A 193 9.37 -8.54 -6.08
N ILE A 194 9.85 -7.37 -6.53
CA ILE A 194 11.24 -6.96 -6.32
C ILE A 194 11.47 -6.66 -4.83
N ALA A 195 10.50 -5.99 -4.21
CA ALA A 195 10.55 -5.57 -2.82
C ALA A 195 10.52 -6.74 -1.82
N LYS A 196 9.76 -7.79 -2.09
CA LYS A 196 9.51 -8.93 -1.18
C LYS A 196 9.18 -8.46 0.24
N PRO A 197 8.14 -7.64 0.41
CA PRO A 197 7.84 -7.02 1.70
C PRO A 197 7.39 -8.07 2.72
N ARG A 198 7.59 -7.80 4.00
CA ARG A 198 7.05 -8.63 5.08
C ARG A 198 5.54 -8.46 5.26
N ILE A 199 5.02 -7.27 4.92
CA ILE A 199 3.60 -6.96 4.94
C ILE A 199 3.20 -6.40 3.59
N LEU A 200 2.23 -7.04 2.93
CA LEU A 200 1.67 -6.60 1.66
C LEU A 200 0.22 -6.14 1.88
N LEU A 201 -0.02 -4.87 1.62
CA LEU A 201 -1.33 -4.25 1.71
C LEU A 201 -1.89 -4.04 0.30
N VAL A 202 -3.12 -4.49 0.05
CA VAL A 202 -3.72 -4.45 -1.29
C VAL A 202 -5.12 -3.85 -1.20
N ASP A 203 -5.34 -2.68 -1.82
CA ASP A 203 -6.59 -1.94 -1.72
C ASP A 203 -7.35 -1.91 -3.05
N GLU A 204 -8.48 -2.59 -3.12
CA GLU A 204 -9.47 -2.57 -4.22
C GLU A 204 -8.88 -2.63 -5.65
N PHE A 205 -7.73 -3.27 -5.82
CA PHE A 205 -7.01 -3.31 -7.09
C PHE A 205 -7.78 -4.04 -8.21
N ASP A 206 -8.70 -4.93 -7.85
CA ASP A 206 -9.40 -5.84 -8.75
C ASP A 206 -10.67 -5.23 -9.41
N ALA A 207 -11.04 -4.01 -9.02
CA ALA A 207 -12.27 -3.37 -9.52
C ALA A 207 -12.26 -3.12 -11.04
N SER A 208 -11.09 -2.89 -11.64
CA SER A 208 -10.92 -2.52 -13.05
C SER A 208 -9.97 -3.44 -13.83
N ILE A 209 -9.59 -4.59 -13.25
CA ILE A 209 -8.59 -5.49 -13.83
C ILE A 209 -9.26 -6.67 -14.53
N ASP A 210 -8.66 -7.07 -15.66
CA ASP A 210 -9.07 -8.23 -16.45
C ASP A 210 -8.84 -9.54 -15.69
N ASP A 211 -9.74 -10.51 -15.86
CA ASP A 211 -9.69 -11.81 -15.18
C ASP A 211 -8.38 -12.57 -15.44
N LYS A 212 -7.74 -12.39 -16.61
CA LYS A 212 -6.45 -13.01 -16.93
C LYS A 212 -5.34 -12.48 -16.02
N ILE A 213 -5.30 -11.16 -15.79
CA ILE A 213 -4.33 -10.52 -14.89
C ILE A 213 -4.62 -10.92 -13.45
N LEU A 214 -5.90 -11.01 -13.06
CA LEU A 214 -6.30 -11.49 -11.73
C LEU A 214 -5.78 -12.89 -11.45
N THR A 215 -5.87 -13.81 -12.42
CA THR A 215 -5.34 -15.19 -12.29
C THR A 215 -3.82 -15.17 -12.09
N THR A 216 -3.11 -14.30 -12.80
CA THR A 216 -1.66 -14.14 -12.62
C THR A 216 -1.35 -13.66 -11.22
N ILE A 217 -2.06 -12.64 -10.72
CA ILE A 217 -1.88 -12.08 -9.38
C ILE A 217 -2.19 -13.13 -8.30
N ASP A 218 -3.25 -13.92 -8.45
CA ASP A 218 -3.58 -15.01 -7.52
C ASP A 218 -2.43 -16.02 -7.44
N THR A 219 -1.85 -16.38 -8.58
CA THR A 219 -0.69 -17.28 -8.65
C THR A 219 0.55 -16.66 -7.96
N LEU A 220 0.76 -15.35 -8.12
CA LEU A 220 1.86 -14.63 -7.46
C LEU A 220 1.69 -14.64 -5.94
N LEU A 221 0.49 -14.33 -5.45
CA LEU A 221 0.20 -14.33 -4.02
C LEU A 221 0.46 -15.67 -3.37
N GLU A 222 0.10 -16.77 -4.05
CA GLU A 222 0.30 -18.12 -3.54
C GLU A 222 1.76 -18.60 -3.56
N LYS A 223 2.56 -18.13 -4.53
CA LYS A 223 3.91 -18.68 -4.75
C LYS A 223 5.04 -17.80 -4.25
N GLU A 224 4.89 -16.48 -4.41
CA GLU A 224 5.99 -15.53 -4.22
C GLU A 224 5.91 -14.77 -2.89
N PHE A 225 4.73 -14.75 -2.23
CA PHE A 225 4.49 -14.00 -0.99
C PHE A 225 4.18 -14.89 0.21
N THR A 226 4.70 -16.13 0.24
CA THR A 226 4.46 -17.12 1.30
C THR A 226 4.94 -16.68 2.67
N ASP A 227 5.99 -15.85 2.72
CA ASP A 227 6.59 -15.32 3.95
C ASP A 227 6.04 -13.94 4.34
N SER A 228 5.05 -13.42 3.58
CA SER A 228 4.43 -12.13 3.81
C SER A 228 3.10 -12.29 4.54
N THR A 229 2.79 -11.33 5.43
CA THR A 229 1.42 -11.11 5.90
C THR A 229 0.69 -10.28 4.86
N ILE A 230 -0.41 -10.81 4.30
CA ILE A 230 -1.16 -10.16 3.23
C ILE A 230 -2.49 -9.67 3.76
N ILE A 231 -2.76 -8.37 3.62
CA ILE A 231 -4.05 -7.78 3.96
C ILE A 231 -4.65 -7.19 2.69
N MET A 232 -5.78 -7.75 2.29
CA MET A 232 -6.45 -7.39 1.05
C MET A 232 -7.85 -6.83 1.31
N VAL A 233 -8.18 -5.75 0.62
CA VAL A 233 -9.56 -5.27 0.44
C VAL A 233 -10.00 -5.62 -0.96
N SER A 234 -11.07 -6.39 -1.12
CA SER A 234 -11.62 -6.77 -2.41
C SER A 234 -13.14 -6.83 -2.37
N HIS A 235 -13.77 -6.46 -3.47
CA HIS A 235 -15.20 -6.59 -3.69
C HIS A 235 -15.56 -7.83 -4.52
N LYS A 236 -14.56 -8.44 -5.17
CA LYS A 236 -14.77 -9.67 -5.96
C LYS A 236 -14.58 -10.90 -5.08
N ASN A 237 -15.41 -11.92 -5.34
CA ASN A 237 -15.23 -13.20 -4.69
C ASN A 237 -13.98 -13.90 -5.25
N ARG A 238 -12.91 -13.93 -4.45
CA ARG A 238 -11.61 -14.51 -4.81
C ARG A 238 -11.51 -15.94 -4.26
N SER A 239 -12.32 -16.83 -4.80
CA SER A 239 -12.34 -18.23 -4.40
C SER A 239 -11.03 -18.99 -4.64
N ALA A 240 -10.15 -18.48 -5.52
CA ALA A 240 -8.84 -19.06 -5.79
C ALA A 240 -7.84 -18.81 -4.65
N LEU A 241 -7.95 -17.69 -3.91
CA LEU A 241 -7.08 -17.38 -2.78
C LEU A 241 -7.62 -17.98 -1.49
N LYS A 242 -6.75 -18.68 -0.77
CA LYS A 242 -7.06 -19.16 0.58
C LYS A 242 -6.75 -18.06 1.59
N PHE A 243 -7.79 -17.51 2.18
CA PHE A 243 -7.64 -16.60 3.31
C PHE A 243 -7.68 -17.39 4.62
N HIS A 244 -6.81 -17.04 5.56
CA HIS A 244 -6.78 -17.59 6.91
C HIS A 244 -7.84 -16.92 7.80
N LYS A 245 -8.20 -15.68 7.45
CA LYS A 245 -9.08 -14.84 8.24
C LYS A 245 -9.87 -13.88 7.37
N LYS A 246 -11.13 -13.64 7.73
CA LYS A 246 -11.94 -12.58 7.14
C LYS A 246 -12.33 -11.58 8.21
N ILE A 247 -12.20 -10.31 7.89
CA ILE A 247 -12.61 -9.18 8.74
C ILE A 247 -13.81 -8.51 8.07
N HIS A 248 -14.98 -8.66 8.66
CA HIS A 248 -16.20 -8.00 8.19
C HIS A 248 -16.36 -6.67 8.89
N MET A 249 -16.46 -5.60 8.12
CA MET A 249 -16.66 -4.23 8.62
C MET A 249 -18.08 -3.75 8.39
N GLU A 250 -18.76 -3.38 9.48
CA GLU A 250 -20.07 -2.74 9.46
C GLU A 250 -20.09 -1.53 10.40
N GLU A 251 -20.44 -0.34 9.88
CA GLU A 251 -20.64 0.90 10.65
C GLU A 251 -19.59 1.14 11.76
N SER A 252 -18.32 1.15 11.38
CA SER A 252 -17.15 1.34 12.29
C SER A 252 -16.91 0.19 13.29
N ARG A 253 -17.59 -0.95 13.14
CA ARG A 253 -17.37 -2.18 13.93
C ARG A 253 -16.76 -3.25 13.05
N ILE A 254 -16.06 -4.18 13.69
CA ILE A 254 -15.49 -5.34 13.00
C ILE A 254 -15.99 -6.65 13.62
N GLN A 255 -16.16 -7.64 12.75
CA GLN A 255 -16.31 -9.04 13.13
C GLN A 255 -15.21 -9.84 12.44
N VAL A 256 -14.50 -10.66 13.20
CA VAL A 256 -13.38 -11.48 12.69
C VAL A 256 -13.84 -12.92 12.59
N GLU A 257 -13.75 -13.49 11.40
CA GLU A 257 -14.02 -14.90 11.12
C GLU A 257 -12.70 -15.59 10.74
N THR A 258 -12.38 -16.70 11.38
CA THR A 258 -11.24 -17.56 11.02
C THR A 258 -11.73 -18.61 10.03
N CYS A 259 -11.07 -18.72 8.89
CA CYS A 259 -11.44 -19.61 7.77
C CYS A 259 -10.80 -21.00 7.90
#